data_a6e5c9405e95534aa47848d481e69fd3
#
_entry.id   a6e5c9405e95534aa47848d481e69fd3
#
_cell.length_a   1.000
_cell.length_b   1.000
_cell.length_c   1.000
_cell.angle_alpha   90.00
_cell.angle_beta   90.00
_cell.angle_gamma   90.00
#
_symmetry.space_group_name_H-M   'P 1'
#
loop_
_entity.id
_entity.type
_entity.pdbx_description
1 polymer ?
#
loop_
_entity_poly.entity_id
_entity_poly.type
_entity_poly.pdbx_seq_one_letter_code
_entity_poly.pdbx_strand_id
1 'polypeptide(L)'
;MATLVLSAAGMALGGSIGGTVAGLSMAVVGRAAGAVIGQSIDQNLLGSGSQAVQTGRIDRFRLTGANQGAAIGLVFGRMRLGGHVIWATRFLEHVAHSGGSGKGSSPSPTVTSYSYSVSLAIALCEGEITHVGRVWADGVEVPRDSLNMRVYPGSTSQLPDPKIVAVQGAEAAPAFRGTAYVVFEDLDLSPYGNRVPQFNFEVTRPSEDRSAAMAQDISHAGTAVAMMPGSGEFSLARTPVYFDDGAGKSRAVNVNTTTGGTDFEVSLEALAGELPNCQSTSLIVSWFGNDLRVGQCEL
;
A
#
# COMPACT_ATOMS: atom_id res chain seq x y z
N MET A 1 -5.53 -45.19 -5.59
CA MET A 1 -5.34 -46.64 -5.83
C MET A 1 -6.63 -47.40 -5.62
N ALA A 2 -7.43 -47.12 -4.59
CA ALA A 2 -8.72 -47.81 -4.38
C ALA A 2 -9.70 -47.61 -5.53
N THR A 3 -9.67 -46.45 -6.20
CA THR A 3 -10.50 -46.17 -7.39
C THR A 3 -10.29 -47.18 -8.51
N LEU A 4 -9.04 -47.55 -8.81
CA LEU A 4 -8.75 -48.51 -9.88
C LEU A 4 -9.18 -49.92 -9.51
N VAL A 5 -8.91 -50.34 -8.27
CA VAL A 5 -9.26 -51.69 -7.80
C VAL A 5 -10.77 -51.87 -7.72
N LEU A 6 -11.48 -50.91 -7.14
CA LEU A 6 -12.93 -50.99 -6.98
C LEU A 6 -13.69 -50.79 -8.29
N SER A 7 -13.16 -50.00 -9.23
CA SER A 7 -13.75 -49.94 -10.58
C SER A 7 -13.65 -51.25 -11.34
N ALA A 8 -12.50 -51.96 -11.24
CA ALA A 8 -12.30 -53.25 -11.83
C ALA A 8 -13.20 -54.35 -11.17
N ALA A 9 -13.27 -54.35 -9.83
CA ALA A 9 -14.14 -55.26 -9.10
C ALA A 9 -15.63 -55.01 -9.39
N GLY A 10 -16.06 -53.73 -9.44
CA GLY A 10 -17.42 -53.34 -9.82
C GLY A 10 -17.81 -53.78 -11.24
N MET A 11 -16.86 -53.69 -12.18
CA MET A 11 -17.08 -54.16 -13.56
C MET A 11 -17.24 -55.71 -13.62
N ALA A 12 -16.44 -56.43 -12.87
CA ALA A 12 -16.51 -57.89 -12.80
C ALA A 12 -17.82 -58.36 -12.19
N LEU A 13 -18.25 -57.75 -11.09
CA LEU A 13 -19.55 -58.05 -10.43
C LEU A 13 -20.75 -57.67 -11.31
N GLY A 14 -20.72 -56.51 -11.94
CA GLY A 14 -21.77 -56.08 -12.89
C GLY A 14 -21.86 -56.97 -14.11
N GLY A 15 -20.72 -57.48 -14.64
CA GLY A 15 -20.65 -58.41 -15.74
C GLY A 15 -21.20 -59.78 -15.41
N SER A 16 -21.08 -60.28 -14.15
CA SER A 16 -21.60 -61.58 -13.70
C SER A 16 -23.12 -61.58 -13.50
N ILE A 17 -23.73 -60.40 -13.22
CA ILE A 17 -25.18 -60.30 -13.05
C ILE A 17 -25.90 -60.27 -14.38
N GLY A 18 -25.25 -59.82 -15.47
CA GLY A 18 -25.83 -59.71 -16.80
C GLY A 18 -26.97 -58.69 -16.89
N GLY A 19 -27.36 -58.33 -18.11
CA GLY A 19 -28.43 -57.40 -18.37
C GLY A 19 -28.00 -55.95 -18.64
N THR A 20 -28.99 -55.13 -19.00
CA THR A 20 -28.80 -53.70 -19.30
C THR A 20 -29.79 -52.85 -18.54
N VAL A 21 -29.36 -51.70 -18.06
CA VAL A 21 -30.19 -50.65 -17.41
C VAL A 21 -30.01 -49.38 -18.24
N ALA A 22 -31.13 -48.82 -18.71
CA ALA A 22 -31.13 -47.61 -19.56
C ALA A 22 -30.21 -47.69 -20.77
N GLY A 23 -30.08 -48.90 -21.39
CA GLY A 23 -29.25 -49.13 -22.59
C GLY A 23 -27.76 -49.32 -22.29
N LEU A 24 -27.33 -49.27 -21.03
CA LEU A 24 -25.94 -49.53 -20.60
C LEU A 24 -25.83 -50.94 -19.98
N SER A 25 -24.78 -51.66 -20.30
CA SER A 25 -24.51 -52.98 -19.71
C SER A 25 -24.24 -52.84 -18.19
N MET A 26 -24.70 -53.83 -17.40
CA MET A 26 -24.43 -53.87 -15.97
C MET A 26 -22.96 -53.84 -15.59
N ALA A 27 -22.07 -54.28 -16.48
CA ALA A 27 -20.62 -54.14 -16.30
C ALA A 27 -20.17 -52.66 -16.30
N VAL A 28 -20.75 -51.84 -17.16
CA VAL A 28 -20.45 -50.39 -17.20
C VAL A 28 -21.00 -49.66 -15.96
N VAL A 29 -22.21 -49.98 -15.57
CA VAL A 29 -22.84 -49.44 -14.36
C VAL A 29 -22.05 -49.84 -13.09
N GLY A 30 -21.68 -51.11 -13.00
CA GLY A 30 -20.84 -51.61 -11.89
C GLY A 30 -19.46 -50.94 -11.81
N ARG A 31 -18.83 -50.74 -13.00
CA ARG A 31 -17.56 -50.01 -13.06
C ARG A 31 -17.70 -48.55 -12.58
N ALA A 32 -18.74 -47.86 -12.99
CA ALA A 32 -19.01 -46.48 -12.56
C ALA A 32 -19.25 -46.38 -11.04
N ALA A 33 -20.08 -47.26 -10.49
CA ALA A 33 -20.34 -47.33 -9.06
C ALA A 33 -19.07 -47.63 -8.25
N GLY A 34 -18.27 -48.63 -8.71
CA GLY A 34 -16.99 -48.95 -8.08
C GLY A 34 -15.97 -47.82 -8.13
N ALA A 35 -15.93 -47.04 -9.24
CA ALA A 35 -15.08 -45.88 -9.36
C ALA A 35 -15.45 -44.77 -8.36
N VAL A 36 -16.72 -44.46 -8.19
CA VAL A 36 -17.21 -43.45 -7.25
C VAL A 36 -16.88 -43.82 -5.78
N ILE A 37 -17.13 -45.07 -5.42
CA ILE A 37 -16.77 -45.58 -4.08
C ILE A 37 -15.25 -45.58 -3.90
N GLY A 38 -14.49 -46.02 -4.89
CA GLY A 38 -13.02 -45.98 -4.84
C GLY A 38 -12.47 -44.57 -4.71
N GLN A 39 -13.05 -43.60 -5.40
CA GLN A 39 -12.66 -42.19 -5.32
C GLN A 39 -12.91 -41.63 -3.93
N SER A 40 -14.04 -41.93 -3.27
CA SER A 40 -14.32 -41.49 -1.93
C SER A 40 -13.38 -42.11 -0.90
N ILE A 41 -12.97 -43.36 -1.10
CA ILE A 41 -11.96 -44.04 -0.24
C ILE A 41 -10.56 -43.47 -0.49
N ASP A 42 -10.18 -43.23 -1.73
CA ASP A 42 -8.88 -42.61 -2.08
C ASP A 42 -8.82 -41.19 -1.47
N GLN A 43 -9.92 -40.41 -1.50
CA GLN A 43 -10.00 -39.09 -0.87
C GLN A 43 -9.94 -39.15 0.66
N ASN A 44 -10.50 -40.17 1.32
CA ASN A 44 -10.50 -40.30 2.77
C ASN A 44 -9.22 -40.95 3.33
N LEU A 45 -8.61 -41.91 2.61
CA LEU A 45 -7.43 -42.65 3.07
C LEU A 45 -6.11 -42.05 2.61
N LEU A 46 -6.06 -41.57 1.38
CA LEU A 46 -4.83 -40.91 0.87
C LEU A 46 -4.87 -39.42 1.14
N GLY A 47 -6.01 -38.91 1.68
CA GLY A 47 -6.29 -37.51 1.90
C GLY A 47 -5.72 -36.71 0.73
N SER A 48 -6.49 -35.97 -0.02
CA SER A 48 -5.88 -34.79 -0.60
C SER A 48 -5.39 -34.00 0.59
N GLY A 49 -4.18 -34.32 1.07
CA GLY A 49 -3.50 -33.54 2.06
C GLY A 49 -3.58 -32.13 1.53
N SER A 50 -4.32 -31.26 2.22
CA SER A 50 -4.41 -29.89 1.85
C SER A 50 -2.97 -29.41 1.80
N GLN A 51 -2.41 -29.27 0.60
CA GLN A 51 -1.05 -28.76 0.44
C GLN A 51 -1.11 -27.36 1.04
N ALA A 52 -0.38 -27.16 2.12
CA ALA A 52 -0.23 -25.85 2.72
C ALA A 52 0.40 -24.94 1.69
N VAL A 53 -0.38 -24.03 1.13
CA VAL A 53 0.11 -23.05 0.15
C VAL A 53 0.80 -21.97 0.96
N GLN A 54 2.10 -21.81 0.77
CA GLN A 54 2.89 -20.72 1.34
C GLN A 54 3.02 -19.62 0.30
N THR A 55 2.54 -18.43 0.61
CA THR A 55 2.64 -17.26 -0.25
C THR A 55 3.36 -16.14 0.47
N GLY A 56 4.16 -15.36 -0.29
CA GLY A 56 4.81 -14.14 0.22
C GLY A 56 6.12 -14.35 0.97
N ARG A 57 6.65 -15.60 1.06
CA ARG A 57 7.94 -15.84 1.70
C ARG A 57 9.08 -15.24 0.90
N ILE A 58 9.94 -14.46 1.53
CA ILE A 58 11.10 -13.83 0.89
C ILE A 58 12.32 -14.72 1.05
N ASP A 59 12.94 -15.08 -0.08
CA ASP A 59 14.21 -15.83 -0.08
C ASP A 59 15.44 -14.91 0.01
N ARG A 60 15.33 -13.66 -0.44
CA ARG A 60 16.42 -12.67 -0.44
C ARG A 60 15.90 -11.26 -0.19
N PHE A 61 16.50 -10.57 0.78
CA PHE A 61 16.26 -9.15 1.02
C PHE A 61 17.20 -8.29 0.18
N ARG A 62 16.64 -7.32 -0.54
CA ARG A 62 17.41 -6.31 -1.27
C ARG A 62 17.02 -4.93 -0.72
N LEU A 63 17.98 -4.21 -0.15
CA LEU A 63 17.86 -2.80 0.21
C LEU A 63 18.42 -1.97 -0.94
N THR A 64 17.67 -0.97 -1.38
CA THR A 64 18.12 -0.04 -2.42
C THR A 64 18.98 1.04 -1.76
N GLY A 65 20.20 1.24 -2.28
CA GLY A 65 20.99 2.44 -2.00
C GLY A 65 21.60 2.56 -0.61
N ALA A 66 22.09 1.47 -0.01
CA ALA A 66 22.89 1.52 1.22
C ALA A 66 24.39 1.33 0.90
N ASN A 67 25.00 2.26 0.19
CA ASN A 67 26.42 2.19 -0.13
C ASN A 67 27.22 3.08 0.82
N GLN A 68 28.15 2.49 1.57
CA GLN A 68 29.10 3.25 2.39
C GLN A 68 29.97 4.11 1.48
N GLY A 69 30.10 5.40 1.82
CA GLY A 69 30.87 6.35 1.02
C GLY A 69 30.12 6.98 -0.16
N ALA A 70 28.83 6.67 -0.34
CA ALA A 70 28.01 7.39 -1.30
C ALA A 70 27.82 8.84 -0.85
N ALA A 71 28.00 9.79 -1.77
CA ALA A 71 27.80 11.21 -1.48
C ALA A 71 26.32 11.51 -1.23
N ILE A 72 26.01 12.21 -0.14
CA ILE A 72 24.68 12.77 0.09
C ILE A 72 24.58 14.06 -0.73
N GLY A 73 23.52 14.17 -1.53
CA GLY A 73 23.31 15.32 -2.42
C GLY A 73 23.01 16.60 -1.66
N LEU A 74 23.38 17.73 -2.23
CA LEU A 74 22.96 19.05 -1.81
C LEU A 74 21.79 19.49 -2.69
N VAL A 75 20.72 19.98 -2.08
CA VAL A 75 19.48 20.38 -2.77
C VAL A 75 19.28 21.88 -2.67
N PHE A 76 18.85 22.52 -3.73
CA PHE A 76 18.44 23.91 -3.75
C PHE A 76 17.03 24.04 -4.32
N GLY A 77 16.16 24.74 -3.64
CA GLY A 77 14.75 24.91 -4.02
C GLY A 77 13.91 23.65 -3.78
N ARG A 78 12.92 23.41 -4.63
CA ARG A 78 11.99 22.28 -4.56
C ARG A 78 12.39 21.20 -5.56
N MET A 79 12.65 20.00 -5.10
CA MET A 79 13.18 18.92 -5.94
C MET A 79 12.63 17.56 -5.50
N ARG A 80 12.35 16.68 -6.46
CA ARG A 80 12.09 15.26 -6.21
C ARG A 80 13.41 14.49 -6.24
N LEU A 81 13.71 13.78 -5.16
CA LEU A 81 14.93 13.00 -5.04
C LEU A 81 14.66 11.64 -4.39
N GLY A 82 15.49 10.68 -4.72
CA GLY A 82 15.61 9.44 -3.96
C GLY A 82 16.55 9.66 -2.77
N GLY A 83 16.44 8.80 -1.76
CA GLY A 83 17.31 8.88 -0.59
C GLY A 83 18.25 7.69 -0.48
N HIS A 84 19.17 7.76 0.50
CA HIS A 84 20.07 6.68 0.86
C HIS A 84 19.64 6.08 2.20
N VAL A 85 19.51 4.75 2.29
CA VAL A 85 19.23 4.09 3.56
C VAL A 85 20.47 4.22 4.46
N ILE A 86 20.32 4.91 5.59
CA ILE A 86 21.38 5.15 6.57
C ILE A 86 21.24 4.31 7.83
N TRP A 87 20.04 3.76 8.07
CA TRP A 87 19.76 2.88 9.18
C TRP A 87 18.56 1.99 8.85
N ALA A 88 18.55 0.75 9.34
CA ALA A 88 17.41 -0.15 9.24
C ALA A 88 17.41 -1.18 10.36
N THR A 89 16.23 -1.64 10.76
CA THR A 89 16.06 -2.81 11.64
C THR A 89 16.14 -4.12 10.85
N ARG A 90 16.09 -5.23 11.56
CA ARG A 90 15.78 -6.51 10.95
C ARG A 90 14.34 -6.52 10.45
N PHE A 91 14.08 -7.30 9.42
CA PHE A 91 12.72 -7.55 8.96
C PHE A 91 11.97 -8.36 10.02
N LEU A 92 10.77 -7.90 10.35
CA LEU A 92 9.85 -8.62 11.23
C LEU A 92 8.89 -9.42 10.35
N GLU A 93 8.86 -10.73 10.53
CA GLU A 93 7.96 -11.63 9.82
C GLU A 93 6.62 -11.71 10.54
N HIS A 94 5.54 -11.55 9.80
CA HIS A 94 4.17 -11.73 10.26
C HIS A 94 3.55 -12.90 9.51
N VAL A 95 3.04 -13.89 10.23
CA VAL A 95 2.46 -15.09 9.65
C VAL A 95 0.95 -15.07 9.90
N ALA A 96 0.17 -15.14 8.83
CA ALA A 96 -1.27 -15.29 8.90
C ALA A 96 -1.71 -16.63 8.29
N HIS A 97 -2.57 -17.34 9.02
CA HIS A 97 -3.19 -18.58 8.56
C HIS A 97 -4.64 -18.31 8.18
N SER A 98 -5.00 -18.57 6.93
CA SER A 98 -6.37 -18.49 6.45
C SER A 98 -6.80 -19.85 5.90
N GLY A 99 -8.05 -20.23 6.15
CA GLY A 99 -8.57 -21.55 5.82
C GLY A 99 -8.59 -22.46 7.03
N GLY A 100 -9.69 -23.08 7.26
CA GLY A 100 -9.94 -24.03 8.32
C GLY A 100 -11.38 -24.52 8.16
N SER A 101 -11.59 -25.83 8.15
CA SER A 101 -12.95 -26.37 8.08
C SER A 101 -13.66 -26.14 9.41
N GLY A 102 -14.76 -25.38 9.39
CA GLY A 102 -15.74 -25.43 10.45
C GLY A 102 -16.32 -26.85 10.53
N LYS A 103 -16.79 -27.24 11.72
CA LYS A 103 -17.38 -28.55 11.99
C LYS A 103 -18.53 -28.81 11.02
N GLY A 104 -18.31 -29.60 9.96
CA GLY A 104 -19.32 -29.97 8.96
C GLY A 104 -19.07 -29.49 7.52
N SER A 105 -17.98 -28.82 7.19
CA SER A 105 -17.63 -28.44 5.83
C SER A 105 -16.44 -29.26 5.28
N SER A 106 -16.38 -29.39 3.97
CA SER A 106 -15.24 -30.04 3.29
C SER A 106 -13.93 -29.39 3.70
N PRO A 107 -12.84 -30.14 3.87
CA PRO A 107 -11.53 -29.60 4.23
C PRO A 107 -11.06 -28.65 3.14
N SER A 108 -10.95 -27.35 3.49
CA SER A 108 -10.33 -26.35 2.64
C SER A 108 -8.83 -26.31 2.91
N PRO A 109 -7.98 -26.09 1.90
CA PRO A 109 -6.54 -25.98 2.11
C PRO A 109 -6.23 -24.80 3.02
N THR A 110 -5.39 -25.02 4.02
CA THR A 110 -4.88 -23.95 4.86
C THR A 110 -3.85 -23.17 4.05
N VAL A 111 -4.11 -21.87 3.84
CA VAL A 111 -3.17 -20.95 3.21
C VAL A 111 -2.40 -20.23 4.30
N THR A 112 -1.10 -20.37 4.32
CA THR A 112 -0.20 -19.60 5.16
C THR A 112 0.37 -18.47 4.34
N SER A 113 0.06 -17.22 4.71
CA SER A 113 0.60 -16.02 4.11
C SER A 113 1.64 -15.39 5.02
N TYR A 114 2.74 -14.93 4.41
CA TYR A 114 3.82 -14.23 5.07
C TYR A 114 3.80 -12.77 4.65
N SER A 115 3.84 -11.85 5.59
CA SER A 115 4.10 -10.44 5.38
C SER A 115 5.26 -9.97 6.26
N TYR A 116 5.86 -8.87 5.87
CA TYR A 116 7.05 -8.38 6.55
C TYR A 116 6.91 -6.89 6.82
N SER A 117 7.46 -6.44 7.94
CA SER A 117 7.62 -5.03 8.23
C SER A 117 9.08 -4.70 8.56
N VAL A 118 9.45 -3.44 8.37
CA VAL A 118 10.80 -2.95 8.66
C VAL A 118 10.74 -1.50 9.10
N SER A 119 11.59 -1.12 10.04
CA SER A 119 11.84 0.29 10.34
C SER A 119 13.15 0.70 9.69
N LEU A 120 13.14 1.83 8.99
CA LEU A 120 14.32 2.32 8.28
C LEU A 120 14.41 3.84 8.27
N ALA A 121 15.64 4.36 8.24
CA ALA A 121 15.92 5.77 8.06
C ALA A 121 16.56 6.01 6.69
N ILE A 122 16.04 6.99 5.98
CA ILE A 122 16.52 7.38 4.64
C ILE A 122 17.02 8.81 4.69
N ALA A 123 18.31 9.02 4.44
CA ALA A 123 18.89 10.35 4.27
C ALA A 123 18.43 10.94 2.94
N LEU A 124 18.04 12.21 2.96
CA LEU A 124 17.51 12.94 1.81
C LEU A 124 18.58 13.83 1.19
N CYS A 125 19.10 14.79 1.96
CA CYS A 125 20.11 15.71 1.50
C CYS A 125 20.94 16.26 2.66
N GLU A 126 22.05 16.89 2.33
CA GLU A 126 22.87 17.65 3.27
C GLU A 126 22.20 19.00 3.58
N GLY A 127 22.31 19.43 4.83
CA GLY A 127 21.81 20.70 5.33
C GLY A 127 20.33 20.66 5.72
N GLU A 128 19.86 21.77 6.25
CA GLU A 128 18.51 21.91 6.79
C GLU A 128 17.51 22.16 5.67
N ILE A 129 16.39 21.40 5.70
CA ILE A 129 15.26 21.53 4.76
C ILE A 129 14.08 22.21 5.44
N THR A 130 13.20 22.80 4.63
CA THR A 130 11.96 23.39 5.10
C THR A 130 10.92 22.30 5.41
N HIS A 131 10.67 21.42 4.47
CA HIS A 131 9.74 20.31 4.64
C HIS A 131 9.93 19.21 3.57
N VAL A 132 9.28 18.07 3.81
CA VAL A 132 9.08 17.01 2.84
C VAL A 132 7.62 17.06 2.39
N GLY A 133 7.37 17.25 1.10
CA GLY A 133 6.05 17.25 0.48
C GLY A 133 5.59 15.85 0.11
N ARG A 134 5.33 15.61 -1.17
CA ARG A 134 4.84 14.33 -1.69
C ARG A 134 5.87 13.22 -1.57
N VAL A 135 5.37 12.00 -1.39
CA VAL A 135 6.19 10.79 -1.31
C VAL A 135 5.72 9.81 -2.37
N TRP A 136 6.67 9.17 -3.05
CA TRP A 136 6.39 8.12 -4.03
C TRP A 136 7.10 6.83 -3.62
N ALA A 137 6.41 5.73 -3.78
CA ALA A 137 6.96 4.39 -3.67
C ALA A 137 6.89 3.71 -5.05
N ASP A 138 8.02 3.25 -5.60
CA ASP A 138 8.13 2.67 -6.94
C ASP A 138 7.52 3.56 -8.06
N GLY A 139 7.59 4.88 -7.89
CA GLY A 139 7.07 5.85 -8.84
C GLY A 139 5.59 6.22 -8.66
N VAL A 140 4.85 5.53 -7.81
CA VAL A 140 3.46 5.83 -7.48
C VAL A 140 3.41 6.70 -6.22
N GLU A 141 2.63 7.76 -6.25
CA GLU A 141 2.41 8.63 -5.09
C GLU A 141 1.67 7.88 -3.99
N VAL A 142 2.13 8.03 -2.75
CA VAL A 142 1.58 7.37 -1.57
C VAL A 142 1.14 8.42 -0.57
N PRO A 143 -0.07 8.30 0.01
CA PRO A 143 -0.53 9.19 1.06
C PRO A 143 0.44 9.16 2.26
N ARG A 144 0.85 10.34 2.74
CA ARG A 144 1.74 10.43 3.91
C ARG A 144 1.15 9.78 5.14
N ASP A 145 -0.17 9.91 5.34
CA ASP A 145 -0.89 9.38 6.50
C ASP A 145 -0.94 7.84 6.52
N SER A 146 -0.77 7.20 5.35
CA SER A 146 -0.62 5.75 5.27
C SER A 146 0.79 5.26 5.65
N LEU A 147 1.74 6.18 5.77
CA LEU A 147 3.12 5.92 6.12
C LEU A 147 3.37 6.41 7.54
N ASN A 148 3.72 5.50 8.45
CA ASN A 148 4.20 5.90 9.78
C ASN A 148 5.59 6.50 9.64
N MET A 149 5.63 7.77 9.15
CA MET A 149 6.84 8.47 8.74
C MET A 149 7.08 9.71 9.61
N ARG A 150 8.30 9.86 10.12
CA ARG A 150 8.77 11.06 10.80
C ARG A 150 9.84 11.75 9.95
N VAL A 151 9.82 13.08 9.93
CA VAL A 151 10.75 13.91 9.17
C VAL A 151 11.71 14.61 10.13
N TYR A 152 12.98 14.54 9.82
CA TYR A 152 14.07 15.20 10.52
C TYR A 152 14.70 16.21 9.56
N PRO A 153 14.56 17.52 9.83
CA PRO A 153 14.92 18.55 8.84
C PRO A 153 16.42 18.71 8.62
N GLY A 154 17.27 18.13 9.44
CA GLY A 154 18.73 18.30 9.30
C GLY A 154 19.29 19.46 10.14
N SER A 155 18.53 19.96 11.12
CA SER A 155 19.02 21.05 11.97
C SER A 155 20.22 20.62 12.82
N THR A 156 21.02 21.61 13.24
CA THR A 156 22.18 21.38 14.13
C THR A 156 21.79 20.96 15.54
N SER A 157 20.54 21.19 15.92
CA SER A 157 19.97 20.87 17.24
C SER A 157 19.08 19.63 17.24
N GLN A 158 18.88 18.97 16.09
CA GLN A 158 17.98 17.82 16.04
C GLN A 158 18.42 16.68 16.96
N LEU A 159 17.42 16.02 17.53
CA LEU A 159 17.61 14.87 18.43
C LEU A 159 17.52 13.55 17.64
N PRO A 160 18.10 12.47 18.19
CA PRO A 160 17.93 11.15 17.61
C PRO A 160 16.46 10.72 17.55
N ASP A 161 16.11 9.94 16.53
CA ASP A 161 14.77 9.37 16.41
C ASP A 161 14.48 8.39 17.55
N PRO A 162 13.27 8.43 18.18
CA PRO A 162 12.91 7.54 19.29
C PRO A 162 13.00 6.05 18.94
N LYS A 163 12.70 5.64 17.71
CA LYS A 163 12.82 4.25 17.27
C LYS A 163 14.28 3.82 17.18
N ILE A 164 15.16 4.69 16.68
CA ILE A 164 16.61 4.45 16.65
C ILE A 164 17.15 4.33 18.08
N VAL A 165 16.74 5.24 18.95
CA VAL A 165 17.09 5.18 20.38
C VAL A 165 16.63 3.89 21.04
N ALA A 166 15.40 3.46 20.77
CA ALA A 166 14.86 2.23 21.34
C ALA A 166 15.61 0.97 20.90
N VAL A 167 16.16 0.98 19.67
CA VAL A 167 16.88 -0.19 19.11
C VAL A 167 18.36 -0.17 19.47
N GLN A 168 19.03 0.98 19.44
CA GLN A 168 20.47 1.09 19.62
C GLN A 168 20.90 1.54 21.02
N GLY A 169 19.97 2.10 21.80
CA GLY A 169 20.27 2.76 23.07
C GLY A 169 20.60 4.26 22.88
N ALA A 170 20.34 5.04 23.92
CA ALA A 170 20.44 6.50 23.87
C ALA A 170 21.88 7.00 23.56
N GLU A 171 22.90 6.27 24.03
CA GLU A 171 24.30 6.65 23.84
C GLU A 171 24.83 6.37 22.42
N ALA A 172 24.25 5.36 21.74
CA ALA A 172 24.71 4.92 20.42
C ALA A 172 23.84 5.46 19.27
N ALA A 173 22.66 6.02 19.57
CA ALA A 173 21.71 6.49 18.57
C ALA A 173 22.18 7.80 17.93
N PRO A 174 22.48 7.80 16.61
CA PRO A 174 22.92 9.01 15.93
C PRO A 174 21.75 9.96 15.70
N ALA A 175 22.00 11.27 15.86
CA ALA A 175 21.03 12.31 15.55
C ALA A 175 21.11 12.77 14.09
N PHE A 176 22.12 12.38 13.33
CA PHE A 176 22.38 12.79 11.94
C PHE A 176 22.25 14.29 11.70
N ARG A 177 22.79 15.11 12.63
CA ARG A 177 22.77 16.59 12.53
C ARG A 177 23.45 17.04 11.25
N GLY A 178 22.87 18.05 10.61
CA GLY A 178 23.34 18.53 9.30
C GLY A 178 22.89 17.68 8.12
N THR A 179 22.12 16.60 8.36
CA THR A 179 21.53 15.76 7.30
C THR A 179 20.04 15.69 7.50
N ALA A 180 19.28 16.06 6.48
CA ALA A 180 17.84 15.85 6.46
C ALA A 180 17.56 14.38 6.18
N TYR A 181 16.66 13.76 6.98
CA TYR A 181 16.29 12.36 6.80
C TYR A 181 14.86 12.09 7.22
N VAL A 182 14.33 10.98 6.80
CA VAL A 182 13.02 10.47 7.23
C VAL A 182 13.19 9.11 7.88
N VAL A 183 12.32 8.80 8.84
CA VAL A 183 12.24 7.48 9.49
C VAL A 183 10.87 6.90 9.25
N PHE A 184 10.83 5.72 8.66
CA PHE A 184 9.64 4.87 8.63
C PHE A 184 9.69 3.92 9.82
N GLU A 185 8.63 3.90 10.60
CA GLU A 185 8.50 2.96 11.70
C GLU A 185 7.52 1.87 11.34
N ASP A 186 8.01 0.62 11.42
CA ASP A 186 7.27 -0.62 11.16
C ASP A 186 6.51 -0.57 9.80
N LEU A 187 7.19 -0.09 8.76
CA LEU A 187 6.66 -0.02 7.39
C LEU A 187 6.20 -1.41 6.93
N ASP A 188 4.92 -1.54 6.64
CA ASP A 188 4.37 -2.76 6.05
C ASP A 188 4.84 -2.92 4.59
N LEU A 189 5.42 -4.06 4.28
CA LEU A 189 5.93 -4.38 2.96
C LEU A 189 4.95 -5.17 2.10
N SER A 190 3.80 -5.57 2.63
CA SER A 190 2.80 -6.35 1.89
C SER A 190 2.33 -5.67 0.60
N PRO A 191 2.05 -4.34 0.59
CA PRO A 191 1.63 -3.64 -0.62
C PRO A 191 2.72 -3.60 -1.71
N TYR A 192 3.99 -3.80 -1.32
CA TYR A 192 5.16 -3.71 -2.19
C TYR A 192 5.75 -5.08 -2.56
N GLY A 193 4.97 -6.15 -2.43
CA GLY A 193 5.44 -7.51 -2.71
C GLY A 193 6.51 -7.97 -1.73
N ASN A 194 6.39 -7.60 -0.47
CA ASN A 194 7.29 -7.94 0.63
C ASN A 194 8.75 -7.48 0.41
N ARG A 195 8.95 -6.36 -0.28
CA ARG A 195 10.26 -5.73 -0.47
C ARG A 195 10.20 -4.25 -0.08
N VAL A 196 11.32 -3.67 0.26
CA VAL A 196 11.41 -2.21 0.44
C VAL A 196 11.26 -1.55 -0.94
N PRO A 197 10.25 -0.69 -1.15
CA PRO A 197 10.07 0.01 -2.41
C PRO A 197 11.16 1.08 -2.60
N GLN A 198 11.34 1.52 -3.83
CA GLN A 198 12.20 2.66 -4.11
C GLN A 198 11.44 3.95 -3.80
N PHE A 199 11.76 4.55 -2.66
CA PHE A 199 11.15 5.81 -2.27
C PHE A 199 11.76 6.99 -3.00
N ASN A 200 10.90 7.97 -3.33
CA ASN A 200 11.29 9.31 -3.74
C ASN A 200 10.50 10.31 -2.90
N PHE A 201 11.13 11.44 -2.63
CA PHE A 201 10.58 12.47 -1.76
C PHE A 201 10.65 13.81 -2.48
N GLU A 202 9.62 14.60 -2.35
CA GLU A 202 9.66 16.00 -2.71
C GLU A 202 10.19 16.80 -1.55
N VAL A 203 11.37 17.39 -1.73
CA VAL A 203 12.08 18.13 -0.68
C VAL A 203 12.16 19.59 -1.06
N THR A 204 11.89 20.46 -0.11
CA THR A 204 12.06 21.90 -0.26
C THR A 204 13.16 22.36 0.68
N ARG A 205 14.20 22.98 0.10
CA ARG A 205 15.31 23.58 0.83
C ARG A 205 15.53 25.01 0.36
N PRO A 206 15.67 25.99 1.28
CA PRO A 206 15.97 27.37 0.92
C PRO A 206 17.40 27.50 0.34
N SER A 207 17.64 28.56 -0.43
CA SER A 207 18.99 28.92 -0.88
C SER A 207 19.84 29.36 0.30
N GLU A 208 21.13 29.03 0.28
CA GLU A 208 22.08 29.41 1.34
C GLU A 208 22.51 30.89 1.30
N ASP A 209 22.36 31.56 0.14
CA ASP A 209 22.71 32.96 -0.06
C ASP A 209 21.74 33.96 0.62
N ARG A 210 21.07 33.51 1.64
CA ARG A 210 20.20 34.38 2.43
C ARG A 210 21.00 35.16 3.43
N SER A 211 21.07 36.46 3.24
CA SER A 211 21.20 37.36 4.39
C SER A 211 20.01 37.06 5.31
N ALA A 212 20.28 36.51 6.48
CA ALA A 212 19.32 35.89 7.40
C ALA A 212 18.15 36.81 7.85
N ALA A 213 18.15 38.06 7.44
CA ALA A 213 17.12 39.05 7.79
C ALA A 213 16.05 39.29 6.73
N MET A 214 16.16 38.83 5.50
CA MET A 214 15.30 39.33 4.42
C MET A 214 14.58 38.32 3.52
N ALA A 215 14.81 37.04 3.66
CA ALA A 215 14.14 36.09 2.78
C ALA A 215 13.54 34.92 3.55
N GLN A 216 12.33 35.10 4.04
CA GLN A 216 11.48 33.96 4.40
C GLN A 216 11.22 33.14 3.14
N ASP A 217 11.39 31.84 3.23
CA ASP A 217 10.96 30.91 2.21
C ASP A 217 9.46 31.17 1.94
N ILE A 218 9.05 31.10 0.69
CA ILE A 218 7.66 31.30 0.27
C ILE A 218 6.68 30.44 1.08
N SER A 219 7.10 29.21 1.40
CA SER A 219 6.32 28.30 2.25
C SER A 219 6.08 28.84 3.66
N HIS A 220 6.99 29.63 4.22
CA HIS A 220 6.85 30.25 5.53
C HIS A 220 6.38 31.70 5.46
N ALA A 221 6.56 32.37 4.32
CA ALA A 221 6.12 33.75 4.11
C ALA A 221 4.64 33.87 3.76
N GLY A 222 4.05 32.82 3.21
CA GLY A 222 2.65 32.78 2.81
C GLY A 222 1.72 32.74 4.01
N THR A 223 1.06 33.86 4.33
CA THR A 223 0.10 33.96 5.43
C THR A 223 -1.36 33.91 4.98
N ALA A 224 -1.60 34.10 3.69
CA ALA A 224 -2.95 34.08 3.10
C ALA A 224 -2.91 33.48 1.69
N VAL A 225 -3.93 32.74 1.33
CA VAL A 225 -4.02 32.05 0.03
C VAL A 225 -5.46 32.00 -0.46
N ALA A 226 -5.65 32.02 -1.78
CA ALA A 226 -6.91 31.67 -2.42
C ALA A 226 -6.83 30.20 -2.85
N MET A 227 -7.75 29.38 -2.37
CA MET A 227 -7.77 27.92 -2.63
C MET A 227 -8.96 27.57 -3.51
N MET A 228 -8.69 26.79 -4.57
CA MET A 228 -9.70 26.19 -5.44
C MET A 228 -9.39 24.69 -5.54
N PRO A 229 -10.02 23.85 -4.72
CA PRO A 229 -9.74 22.41 -4.68
C PRO A 229 -10.04 21.68 -5.99
N GLY A 230 -11.03 22.16 -6.74
CA GLY A 230 -11.43 21.64 -8.02
C GLY A 230 -12.46 22.52 -8.70
N SER A 231 -12.77 22.25 -9.97
CA SER A 231 -13.75 22.97 -10.76
C SER A 231 -15.08 22.21 -10.94
N GLY A 232 -15.21 21.01 -10.37
CA GLY A 232 -16.42 20.20 -10.47
C GLY A 232 -17.49 20.59 -9.45
N GLU A 233 -18.73 20.19 -9.71
CA GLU A 233 -19.89 20.46 -8.86
C GLU A 233 -19.68 19.97 -7.41
N PHE A 234 -19.01 18.83 -7.26
CA PHE A 234 -18.78 18.20 -5.95
C PHE A 234 -17.36 18.39 -5.41
N SER A 235 -16.59 19.32 -5.99
CA SER A 235 -15.17 19.53 -5.61
C SER A 235 -14.97 19.96 -4.16
N LEU A 236 -15.99 20.49 -3.50
CA LEU A 236 -15.94 20.91 -2.10
C LEU A 236 -16.52 19.86 -1.12
N ALA A 237 -17.02 18.74 -1.63
CA ALA A 237 -17.54 17.68 -0.78
C ALA A 237 -16.41 16.96 -0.03
N ARG A 238 -16.60 16.75 1.26
CA ARG A 238 -15.65 16.08 2.16
C ARG A 238 -15.72 14.56 2.10
N THR A 239 -16.79 14.03 1.48
CA THR A 239 -16.97 12.60 1.27
C THR A 239 -16.98 12.29 -0.21
N PRO A 240 -16.46 11.12 -0.63
CA PRO A 240 -16.52 10.72 -2.02
C PRO A 240 -17.96 10.69 -2.55
N VAL A 241 -18.19 11.33 -3.69
CA VAL A 241 -19.46 11.34 -4.42
C VAL A 241 -19.28 10.49 -5.67
N TYR A 242 -20.23 9.58 -5.89
CA TYR A 242 -20.15 8.64 -7.00
C TYR A 242 -21.29 8.85 -7.98
N PHE A 243 -20.98 8.88 -9.27
CA PHE A 243 -21.97 8.74 -10.33
C PHE A 243 -22.10 7.25 -10.70
N ASP A 244 -23.34 6.84 -10.93
CA ASP A 244 -23.64 5.52 -11.46
C ASP A 244 -23.58 5.58 -12.99
N ASP A 245 -22.55 4.98 -13.56
CA ASP A 245 -22.34 4.88 -15.01
C ASP A 245 -23.13 3.68 -15.62
N GLY A 246 -23.97 3.01 -14.83
CA GLY A 246 -24.74 1.85 -15.23
C GLY A 246 -23.94 0.55 -15.23
N ALA A 247 -24.64 -0.58 -15.41
CA ALA A 247 -24.03 -1.92 -15.41
C ALA A 247 -23.18 -2.24 -14.15
N GLY A 248 -23.51 -1.64 -13.00
CA GLY A 248 -22.80 -1.84 -11.73
C GLY A 248 -21.44 -1.14 -11.67
N LYS A 249 -21.18 -0.18 -12.56
CA LYS A 249 -19.97 0.65 -12.54
C LYS A 249 -20.30 1.99 -11.92
N SER A 250 -19.51 2.41 -10.95
CA SER A 250 -19.55 3.74 -10.36
C SER A 250 -18.22 4.45 -10.50
N ARG A 251 -18.26 5.77 -10.68
CA ARG A 251 -17.09 6.62 -10.79
C ARG A 251 -17.15 7.73 -9.76
N ALA A 252 -16.09 7.85 -8.95
CA ALA A 252 -15.95 9.01 -8.08
C ALA A 252 -15.73 10.29 -8.91
N VAL A 253 -16.41 11.37 -8.55
CA VAL A 253 -16.33 12.65 -9.28
C VAL A 253 -15.50 13.70 -8.57
N ASN A 254 -15.23 13.52 -7.28
CA ASN A 254 -14.43 14.42 -6.45
C ASN A 254 -13.22 13.73 -5.79
N VAL A 255 -12.75 12.63 -6.40
CA VAL A 255 -11.51 11.93 -6.02
C VAL A 255 -10.66 11.83 -7.28
N ASN A 256 -9.84 12.85 -7.51
CA ASN A 256 -9.04 13.00 -8.74
C ASN A 256 -7.54 12.88 -8.48
N THR A 257 -7.15 12.64 -7.22
CA THR A 257 -5.75 12.45 -6.83
C THR A 257 -5.45 10.97 -6.63
N THR A 258 -4.19 10.61 -6.80
CA THR A 258 -3.71 9.22 -6.58
C THR A 258 -3.73 8.80 -5.11
N THR A 259 -3.85 9.75 -4.20
CA THR A 259 -3.91 9.52 -2.75
C THR A 259 -5.26 8.97 -2.28
N GLY A 260 -6.31 9.05 -3.11
CA GLY A 260 -7.63 8.49 -2.82
C GLY A 260 -8.51 9.32 -1.89
N GLY A 261 -8.02 10.45 -1.38
CA GLY A 261 -8.81 11.44 -0.64
C GLY A 261 -9.66 12.31 -1.57
N THR A 262 -10.67 13.01 -1.02
CA THR A 262 -11.44 13.98 -1.80
C THR A 262 -10.57 15.16 -2.22
N ASP A 263 -10.89 15.80 -3.34
CA ASP A 263 -10.13 16.96 -3.86
C ASP A 263 -10.01 18.06 -2.79
N PHE A 264 -11.05 18.25 -1.99
CA PHE A 264 -11.05 19.23 -0.89
C PHE A 264 -10.10 18.85 0.24
N GLU A 265 -10.16 17.61 0.71
CA GLU A 265 -9.29 17.13 1.81
C GLU A 265 -7.83 17.14 1.40
N VAL A 266 -7.51 16.62 0.23
CA VAL A 266 -6.14 16.63 -0.31
C VAL A 266 -5.61 18.04 -0.49
N SER A 267 -6.45 18.98 -0.92
CA SER A 267 -6.05 20.39 -1.05
C SER A 267 -5.77 21.05 0.31
N LEU A 268 -6.53 20.69 1.36
CA LEU A 268 -6.28 21.18 2.73
C LEU A 268 -5.00 20.59 3.31
N GLU A 269 -4.75 19.32 3.11
CA GLU A 269 -3.51 18.66 3.54
C GLU A 269 -2.29 19.26 2.85
N ALA A 270 -2.38 19.47 1.53
CA ALA A 270 -1.34 20.13 0.75
C ALA A 270 -1.09 21.56 1.26
N LEU A 271 -2.15 22.32 1.53
CA LEU A 271 -2.04 23.67 2.11
C LEU A 271 -1.33 23.65 3.47
N ALA A 272 -1.73 22.77 4.36
CA ALA A 272 -1.13 22.64 5.68
C ALA A 272 0.34 22.22 5.63
N GLY A 273 0.70 21.35 4.68
CA GLY A 273 2.08 20.89 4.50
C GLY A 273 2.98 21.91 3.79
N GLU A 274 2.45 22.60 2.79
CA GLU A 274 3.24 23.52 1.96
C GLU A 274 3.34 24.95 2.56
N LEU A 275 2.32 25.40 3.28
CA LEU A 275 2.24 26.74 3.86
C LEU A 275 1.91 26.69 5.36
N PRO A 276 2.84 26.24 6.20
CA PRO A 276 2.59 26.03 7.63
C PRO A 276 2.20 27.30 8.40
N ASN A 277 2.54 28.49 7.88
CA ASN A 277 2.22 29.78 8.47
C ASN A 277 0.95 30.41 7.86
N CYS A 278 0.20 29.69 7.04
CA CYS A 278 -1.04 30.21 6.47
C CYS A 278 -2.10 30.39 7.57
N GLN A 279 -2.57 31.62 7.71
CA GLN A 279 -3.58 32.02 8.73
C GLN A 279 -4.94 32.32 8.12
N SER A 280 -5.00 32.54 6.82
CA SER A 280 -6.22 32.91 6.11
C SER A 280 -6.30 32.23 4.77
N THR A 281 -7.46 31.63 4.48
CA THR A 281 -7.75 31.00 3.20
C THR A 281 -9.06 31.51 2.64
N SER A 282 -9.01 32.09 1.43
CA SER A 282 -10.19 32.40 0.63
C SER A 282 -10.57 31.18 -0.21
N LEU A 283 -11.70 30.55 0.11
CA LEU A 283 -12.20 29.44 -0.67
C LEU A 283 -12.97 29.97 -1.89
N ILE A 284 -12.52 29.57 -3.08
CA ILE A 284 -13.21 29.88 -4.33
C ILE A 284 -14.31 28.83 -4.53
N VAL A 285 -15.55 29.28 -4.61
CA VAL A 285 -16.73 28.45 -4.85
C VAL A 285 -17.26 28.69 -6.24
N SER A 286 -17.68 27.61 -6.93
CA SER A 286 -18.32 27.65 -8.23
C SER A 286 -19.81 27.40 -8.09
N TRP A 287 -20.60 28.19 -8.80
CA TRP A 287 -22.04 28.01 -8.91
C TRP A 287 -22.36 27.44 -10.29
N PHE A 288 -23.14 26.41 -10.33
CA PHE A 288 -23.51 25.71 -11.58
C PHE A 288 -24.94 26.04 -11.95
N GLY A 289 -25.11 26.66 -13.09
CA GLY A 289 -26.41 26.96 -13.65
C GLY A 289 -26.72 26.10 -14.88
N ASN A 290 -27.98 25.88 -15.13
CA ASN A 290 -28.47 25.03 -16.21
C ASN A 290 -28.56 25.76 -17.59
N ASP A 291 -28.51 27.11 -17.61
CA ASP A 291 -28.63 27.91 -18.82
C ASP A 291 -27.69 29.15 -18.74
N LEU A 292 -27.07 29.54 -19.86
CA LEU A 292 -26.22 30.72 -19.95
C LEU A 292 -26.99 32.01 -20.20
N ARG A 293 -28.28 31.95 -20.48
CA ARG A 293 -29.11 33.11 -20.80
C ARG A 293 -29.59 33.79 -19.51
N VAL A 294 -29.45 35.12 -19.49
CA VAL A 294 -29.93 35.95 -18.38
C VAL A 294 -31.46 35.77 -18.20
N GLY A 295 -31.86 35.48 -16.96
CA GLY A 295 -33.25 35.26 -16.59
C GLY A 295 -33.82 33.88 -16.91
N GLN A 296 -33.00 32.95 -17.45
CA GLN A 296 -33.37 31.56 -17.65
C GLN A 296 -32.43 30.57 -16.93
N CYS A 297 -31.38 31.07 -16.34
CA CYS A 297 -30.47 30.27 -15.52
C CYS A 297 -31.05 30.01 -14.12
N GLU A 298 -31.16 28.76 -13.78
CA GLU A 298 -31.47 28.28 -12.42
C GLU A 298 -30.19 27.66 -11.84
N LEU A 299 -29.93 27.91 -10.56
CA LEU A 299 -28.76 27.40 -9.79
C LEU A 299 -29.15 26.15 -9.02
#